data_ad3a362d2fc78acfe841cf6d1dda98f6
#
_entry.id   ad3a362d2fc78acfe841cf6d1dda98f6
#
_cell.length_a   1.000
_cell.length_b   1.000
_cell.length_c   1.000
_cell.angle_alpha   90.00
_cell.angle_beta   90.00
_cell.angle_gamma   90.00
#
_symmetry.space_group_name_H-M   'P 1'
#
loop_
_entity.id
_entity.type
_entity.pdbx_description
1 polymer ?
#
loop_
_entity_poly.entity_id
_entity_poly.type
_entity_poly.pdbx_seq_one_letter_code
_entity_poly.pdbx_strand_id
1 'polypeptide(L)'
;MSKIRLGVNIDHVATVRNARGVNYPSPLKAALLAQQNKADSITIHLREDRRHINDLDLKVIKSKLKIPLNLEIAATKEMLKIALKRKPSFICIVPEKRQEVTTEGGLNLRFKTNFLKKMIKKLKMNKSRVSLFIEPNLRDIKLAKDLQADCIEIHTGKFCNLIINKKSYVAEFKKLTKAINLGNELGLEVHAGHGLTYESAKILSRITGIKEFNIGHFLIGESIFDGLAKTIKKFRKIIK
;
A
#
# COMPACT_ATOMS: atom_id res chain seq x y z
N MET A 1 20.65 -10.82 -2.44
CA MET A 1 19.24 -10.57 -2.04
C MET A 1 18.56 -9.75 -3.12
N SER A 2 17.32 -10.08 -3.51
CA SER A 2 16.58 -9.25 -4.46
C SER A 2 16.25 -7.92 -3.78
N LYS A 3 16.48 -6.81 -4.48
CA LYS A 3 16.21 -5.46 -3.99
C LYS A 3 14.72 -5.27 -3.68
N ILE A 4 14.40 -4.76 -2.48
CA ILE A 4 13.02 -4.40 -2.11
C ILE A 4 12.59 -3.17 -2.92
N ARG A 5 11.41 -3.23 -3.54
CA ARG A 5 10.81 -2.08 -4.24
C ARG A 5 10.25 -1.07 -3.23
N LEU A 6 10.25 0.20 -3.61
CA LEU A 6 9.65 1.29 -2.86
C LEU A 6 8.40 1.80 -3.57
N GLY A 7 7.23 1.45 -3.06
CA GLY A 7 5.96 2.09 -3.39
C GLY A 7 5.79 3.36 -2.55
N VAL A 8 5.59 4.48 -3.20
CA VAL A 8 5.39 5.78 -2.53
C VAL A 8 3.90 6.11 -2.53
N ASN A 9 3.25 6.03 -1.35
CA ASN A 9 1.88 6.48 -1.18
C ASN A 9 1.85 8.00 -0.97
N ILE A 10 1.06 8.70 -1.80
CA ILE A 10 0.98 10.16 -1.83
C ILE A 10 -0.35 10.73 -1.32
N ASP A 11 -1.19 9.92 -0.69
CA ASP A 11 -2.53 10.34 -0.23
C ASP A 11 -2.48 11.57 0.68
N HIS A 12 -1.48 11.64 1.56
CA HIS A 12 -1.35 12.75 2.51
C HIS A 12 -1.01 14.09 1.85
N VAL A 13 -0.49 14.09 0.61
CA VAL A 13 -0.37 15.31 -0.19
C VAL A 13 -1.76 15.85 -0.53
N ALA A 14 -2.69 14.95 -0.90
CA ALA A 14 -4.08 15.33 -1.14
C ALA A 14 -4.80 15.73 0.16
N THR A 15 -4.48 15.09 1.30
CA THR A 15 -5.01 15.47 2.63
C THR A 15 -4.65 16.92 2.95
N VAL A 16 -3.39 17.33 2.78
CA VAL A 16 -2.94 18.72 3.00
C VAL A 16 -3.66 19.69 2.06
N ARG A 17 -3.78 19.34 0.77
CA ARG A 17 -4.54 20.13 -0.21
C ARG A 17 -6.00 20.34 0.25
N ASN A 18 -6.66 19.26 0.64
CA ASN A 18 -8.10 19.28 0.96
C ASN A 18 -8.38 20.00 2.29
N ALA A 19 -7.41 20.03 3.23
CA ALA A 19 -7.56 20.77 4.49
C ALA A 19 -7.82 22.27 4.28
N ARG A 20 -7.39 22.84 3.15
CA ARG A 20 -7.63 24.26 2.80
C ARG A 20 -8.62 24.43 1.65
N GLY A 21 -9.04 23.36 0.98
CA GLY A 21 -9.94 23.44 -0.17
C GLY A 21 -9.35 24.15 -1.40
N VAL A 22 -8.02 24.13 -1.57
CA VAL A 22 -7.30 24.78 -2.67
C VAL A 22 -6.65 23.72 -3.62
N ASN A 23 -5.96 24.17 -4.67
CA ASN A 23 -5.40 23.27 -5.68
C ASN A 23 -3.93 22.82 -5.37
N TYR A 24 -3.42 23.17 -4.21
CA TYR A 24 -2.05 22.81 -3.79
C TYR A 24 -2.03 22.28 -2.34
N PRO A 25 -1.02 21.42 -2.02
CA PRO A 25 -0.05 20.81 -2.91
C PRO A 25 -0.68 19.84 -3.91
N SER A 26 -0.09 19.71 -5.11
CA SER A 26 -0.61 18.84 -6.18
C SER A 26 -0.17 17.39 -6.00
N PRO A 27 -1.10 16.41 -5.88
CA PRO A 27 -0.76 14.98 -5.85
C PRO A 27 -0.03 14.52 -7.12
N LEU A 28 -0.40 15.06 -8.30
CA LEU A 28 0.30 14.76 -9.54
C LEU A 28 1.77 15.19 -9.48
N LYS A 29 2.05 16.42 -8.99
CA LYS A 29 3.44 16.89 -8.86
C LYS A 29 4.23 16.01 -7.91
N ALA A 30 3.64 15.56 -6.81
CA ALA A 30 4.28 14.64 -5.88
C ALA A 30 4.57 13.27 -6.53
N ALA A 31 3.61 12.71 -7.29
CA ALA A 31 3.79 11.46 -8.01
C ALA A 31 4.94 11.53 -9.02
N LEU A 32 5.00 12.59 -9.83
CA LEU A 32 6.06 12.79 -10.82
C LEU A 32 7.42 13.00 -10.15
N LEU A 33 7.48 13.76 -9.05
CA LEU A 33 8.70 13.94 -8.28
C LEU A 33 9.19 12.63 -7.65
N ALA A 34 8.28 11.80 -7.14
CA ALA A 34 8.63 10.48 -6.62
C ALA A 34 9.18 9.56 -7.74
N GLN A 35 8.54 9.54 -8.90
CA GLN A 35 9.03 8.82 -10.09
C GLN A 35 10.45 9.28 -10.49
N GLN A 36 10.72 10.57 -10.57
CA GLN A 36 12.04 11.14 -10.88
C GLN A 36 13.10 10.72 -9.85
N ASN A 37 12.70 10.50 -8.58
CA ASN A 37 13.59 10.08 -7.51
C ASN A 37 13.59 8.56 -7.28
N LYS A 38 13.25 7.78 -8.31
CA LYS A 38 13.36 6.32 -8.36
C LYS A 38 12.41 5.58 -7.40
N ALA A 39 11.21 6.09 -7.17
CA ALA A 39 10.12 5.26 -6.69
C ALA A 39 9.85 4.14 -7.70
N ASP A 40 9.59 2.92 -7.22
CA ASP A 40 9.31 1.77 -8.09
C ASP A 40 7.82 1.72 -8.47
N SER A 41 6.95 2.27 -7.64
CA SER A 41 5.51 2.46 -7.89
C SER A 41 4.98 3.68 -7.15
N ILE A 42 3.83 4.19 -7.58
CA ILE A 42 3.05 5.20 -6.85
C ILE A 42 1.80 4.53 -6.33
N THR A 43 1.52 4.70 -5.05
CA THR A 43 0.30 4.23 -4.42
C THR A 43 -0.63 5.41 -4.14
N ILE A 44 -1.90 5.25 -4.47
CA ILE A 44 -2.99 6.17 -4.10
C ILE A 44 -4.20 5.36 -3.66
N HIS A 45 -4.89 5.85 -2.65
CA HIS A 45 -6.13 5.26 -2.17
C HIS A 45 -7.33 6.12 -2.59
N LEU A 46 -8.13 5.60 -3.51
CA LEU A 46 -9.42 6.22 -3.84
C LEU A 46 -10.48 5.69 -2.89
N ARG A 47 -10.66 6.37 -1.75
CA ARG A 47 -11.68 6.02 -0.77
C ARG A 47 -13.09 6.29 -1.28
N GLU A 48 -14.08 5.54 -0.77
CA GLU A 48 -15.49 5.76 -1.12
C GLU A 48 -15.97 7.19 -0.78
N ASP A 49 -15.44 7.79 0.29
CA ASP A 49 -15.77 9.16 0.72
C ASP A 49 -14.91 10.27 0.09
N ARG A 50 -13.92 9.91 -0.74
CA ARG A 50 -13.02 10.86 -1.44
C ARG A 50 -12.34 11.88 -0.52
N ARG A 51 -12.11 11.55 0.76
CA ARG A 51 -11.55 12.49 1.75
C ARG A 51 -10.15 13.04 1.41
N HIS A 52 -9.41 12.38 0.52
CA HIS A 52 -8.11 12.85 0.03
C HIS A 52 -8.01 12.74 -1.50
N ILE A 53 -7.62 11.63 -2.08
CA ILE A 53 -7.59 11.42 -3.53
C ILE A 53 -9.02 11.40 -4.09
N ASN A 54 -9.23 12.10 -5.21
CA ASN A 54 -10.47 12.13 -5.95
C ASN A 54 -10.35 11.51 -7.35
N ASP A 55 -11.48 11.37 -8.06
CA ASP A 55 -11.53 10.73 -9.38
C ASP A 55 -10.73 11.48 -10.46
N LEU A 56 -10.56 12.80 -10.31
CA LEU A 56 -9.73 13.62 -11.20
C LEU A 56 -8.25 13.35 -10.96
N ASP A 57 -7.82 13.28 -9.70
CA ASP A 57 -6.45 12.91 -9.32
C ASP A 57 -6.07 11.56 -9.94
N LEU A 58 -6.92 10.53 -9.73
CA LEU A 58 -6.69 9.20 -10.30
C LEU A 58 -6.57 9.25 -11.83
N LYS A 59 -7.46 9.98 -12.51
CA LYS A 59 -7.44 10.12 -13.98
C LYS A 59 -6.12 10.74 -14.45
N VAL A 60 -5.72 11.84 -13.86
CA VAL A 60 -4.55 12.62 -14.29
C VAL A 60 -3.26 11.90 -13.94
N ILE A 61 -3.13 11.38 -12.71
CA ILE A 61 -1.94 10.62 -12.28
C ILE A 61 -1.76 9.40 -13.20
N LYS A 62 -2.81 8.59 -13.41
CA LYS A 62 -2.73 7.40 -14.28
C LYS A 62 -2.28 7.75 -15.70
N SER A 63 -2.66 8.90 -16.24
CA SER A 63 -2.31 9.30 -17.61
C SER A 63 -0.88 9.82 -17.76
N LYS A 64 -0.24 10.26 -16.67
CA LYS A 64 1.08 10.92 -16.71
C LYS A 64 2.22 10.07 -16.14
N LEU A 65 1.91 9.06 -15.32
CA LEU A 65 2.92 8.16 -14.76
C LEU A 65 3.49 7.23 -15.83
N LYS A 66 4.82 7.03 -15.74
CA LYS A 66 5.57 6.04 -16.53
C LYS A 66 5.93 4.78 -15.72
N ILE A 67 5.78 4.83 -14.40
CA ILE A 67 5.95 3.70 -13.48
C ILE A 67 4.57 3.16 -13.06
N PRO A 68 4.48 1.94 -12.50
CA PRO A 68 3.23 1.36 -12.08
C PRO A 68 2.46 2.24 -11.10
N LEU A 69 1.14 2.36 -11.32
CA LEU A 69 0.20 2.91 -10.34
C LEU A 69 -0.43 1.75 -9.56
N ASN A 70 -0.27 1.76 -8.24
CA ASN A 70 -0.98 0.91 -7.29
C ASN A 70 -2.20 1.68 -6.76
N LEU A 71 -3.40 1.20 -7.11
CA LEU A 71 -4.66 1.80 -6.68
C LEU A 71 -5.23 1.00 -5.50
N GLU A 72 -5.30 1.63 -4.33
CA GLU A 72 -6.00 1.07 -3.17
C GLU A 72 -7.50 1.37 -3.28
N ILE A 73 -8.33 0.35 -3.05
CA ILE A 73 -9.79 0.43 -3.14
C ILE A 73 -10.49 -0.47 -2.13
N ALA A 74 -11.67 -0.05 -1.70
CA ALA A 74 -12.58 -0.91 -0.95
C ALA A 74 -13.16 -2.05 -1.81
N ALA A 75 -13.54 -3.16 -1.17
CA ALA A 75 -14.22 -4.29 -1.80
C ALA A 75 -15.70 -3.98 -2.07
N THR A 76 -15.99 -3.06 -3.01
CA THR A 76 -17.36 -2.65 -3.38
C THR A 76 -17.58 -2.71 -4.89
N LYS A 77 -18.86 -2.73 -5.32
CA LYS A 77 -19.22 -2.73 -6.74
C LYS A 77 -18.79 -1.43 -7.43
N GLU A 78 -18.90 -0.29 -6.75
CA GLU A 78 -18.49 1.01 -7.28
C GLU A 78 -16.99 1.03 -7.57
N MET A 79 -16.17 0.67 -6.57
CA MET A 79 -14.72 0.67 -6.70
C MET A 79 -14.24 -0.32 -7.76
N LEU A 80 -14.88 -1.49 -7.87
CA LEU A 80 -14.61 -2.42 -8.96
C LEU A 80 -14.88 -1.79 -10.33
N LYS A 81 -16.01 -1.09 -10.51
CA LYS A 81 -16.36 -0.40 -11.77
C LYS A 81 -15.31 0.66 -12.14
N ILE A 82 -14.87 1.45 -11.17
CA ILE A 82 -13.83 2.47 -11.36
C ILE A 82 -12.51 1.81 -11.75
N ALA A 83 -12.07 0.79 -11.03
CA ALA A 83 -10.82 0.07 -11.30
C ALA A 83 -10.81 -0.54 -12.71
N LEU A 84 -11.90 -1.19 -13.13
CA LEU A 84 -12.04 -1.74 -14.48
C LEU A 84 -11.98 -0.66 -15.57
N LYS A 85 -12.56 0.52 -15.32
CA LYS A 85 -12.50 1.67 -16.24
C LYS A 85 -11.12 2.30 -16.32
N ARG A 86 -10.42 2.46 -15.17
CA ARG A 86 -9.12 3.16 -15.10
C ARG A 86 -7.93 2.28 -15.43
N LYS A 87 -8.05 0.95 -15.28
CA LYS A 87 -7.02 -0.05 -15.61
C LYS A 87 -5.66 0.28 -14.97
N PRO A 88 -5.56 0.45 -13.64
CA PRO A 88 -4.27 0.64 -12.99
C PRO A 88 -3.42 -0.63 -13.12
N SER A 89 -2.09 -0.48 -13.09
CA SER A 89 -1.17 -1.61 -13.19
C SER A 89 -1.31 -2.57 -12.01
N PHE A 90 -1.48 -2.00 -10.80
CA PHE A 90 -1.64 -2.74 -9.56
C PHE A 90 -2.89 -2.26 -8.83
N ILE A 91 -3.52 -3.18 -8.10
CA ILE A 91 -4.67 -2.91 -7.25
C ILE A 91 -4.42 -3.57 -5.92
N CYS A 92 -4.58 -2.83 -4.83
CA CYS A 92 -4.62 -3.36 -3.47
C CYS A 92 -6.04 -3.22 -2.92
N ILE A 93 -6.65 -4.33 -2.53
CA ILE A 93 -7.98 -4.31 -1.91
C ILE A 93 -7.78 -4.15 -0.41
N VAL A 94 -8.32 -3.05 0.15
CA VAL A 94 -8.15 -2.63 1.53
C VAL A 94 -9.49 -2.55 2.26
N PRO A 95 -9.52 -2.67 3.60
CA PRO A 95 -10.72 -2.36 4.37
C PRO A 95 -10.96 -0.85 4.40
N GLU A 96 -12.23 -0.46 4.38
CA GLU A 96 -12.66 0.91 4.64
C GLU A 96 -13.81 0.92 5.62
N LYS A 97 -13.67 1.69 6.69
CA LYS A 97 -14.77 2.07 7.57
C LYS A 97 -14.87 3.60 7.58
N ARG A 98 -16.07 4.12 7.39
CA ARG A 98 -16.29 5.58 7.26
C ARG A 98 -15.84 6.38 8.48
N GLN A 99 -15.88 5.77 9.66
CA GLN A 99 -15.53 6.42 10.94
C GLN A 99 -14.03 6.36 11.28
N GLU A 100 -13.22 5.59 10.55
CA GLU A 100 -11.78 5.49 10.82
C GLU A 100 -11.01 6.63 10.14
N VAL A 101 -10.08 7.24 10.89
CA VAL A 101 -9.19 8.27 10.35
C VAL A 101 -8.22 7.65 9.34
N THR A 102 -7.76 6.42 9.62
CA THR A 102 -6.89 5.62 8.75
C THR A 102 -7.41 4.20 8.64
N THR A 103 -6.85 3.40 7.72
CA THR A 103 -7.13 1.96 7.64
C THR A 103 -6.53 1.26 8.86
N GLU A 104 -7.35 0.96 9.86
CA GLU A 104 -6.94 0.19 11.03
C GLU A 104 -7.24 -1.29 10.82
N GLY A 105 -6.16 -2.10 10.78
CA GLY A 105 -6.24 -3.54 10.58
C GLY A 105 -6.37 -3.99 9.12
N GLY A 106 -6.21 -5.28 8.89
CA GLY A 106 -6.27 -5.90 7.57
C GLY A 106 -7.71 -6.22 7.12
N LEU A 107 -7.87 -6.43 5.83
CA LEU A 107 -9.13 -6.83 5.20
C LEU A 107 -9.60 -8.18 5.75
N ASN A 108 -10.86 -8.26 6.18
CA ASN A 108 -11.48 -9.51 6.58
C ASN A 108 -11.90 -10.33 5.34
N LEU A 109 -11.07 -11.28 4.95
CA LEU A 109 -11.29 -12.09 3.75
C LEU A 109 -12.46 -13.06 3.86
N ARG A 110 -12.91 -13.38 5.09
CA ARG A 110 -14.06 -14.26 5.33
C ARG A 110 -15.39 -13.56 5.10
N PHE A 111 -15.38 -12.24 5.14
CA PHE A 111 -16.55 -11.44 4.84
C PHE A 111 -16.64 -11.22 3.32
N LYS A 112 -17.76 -11.62 2.72
CA LYS A 112 -18.00 -11.50 1.27
C LYS A 112 -17.01 -12.28 0.38
N THR A 113 -16.50 -13.43 0.80
CA THR A 113 -15.51 -14.25 0.09
C THR A 113 -15.84 -14.46 -1.38
N ASN A 114 -17.12 -14.82 -1.70
CA ASN A 114 -17.57 -15.02 -3.09
C ASN A 114 -17.49 -13.73 -3.92
N PHE A 115 -17.78 -12.57 -3.33
CA PHE A 115 -17.67 -11.30 -4.02
C PHE A 115 -16.19 -10.95 -4.27
N LEU A 116 -15.31 -11.13 -3.28
CA LEU A 116 -13.86 -10.94 -3.42
C LEU A 116 -13.30 -11.82 -4.53
N LYS A 117 -13.64 -13.11 -4.57
CA LYS A 117 -13.20 -14.03 -5.63
C LYS A 117 -13.59 -13.55 -7.02
N LYS A 118 -14.86 -13.13 -7.19
CA LYS A 118 -15.34 -12.57 -8.46
C LYS A 118 -14.67 -11.25 -8.82
N MET A 119 -14.42 -10.40 -7.85
CA MET A 119 -13.74 -9.12 -8.02
C MET A 119 -12.30 -9.32 -8.47
N ILE A 120 -11.53 -10.15 -7.78
CA ILE A 120 -10.14 -10.49 -8.13
C ILE A 120 -10.07 -11.03 -9.54
N LYS A 121 -10.91 -12.02 -9.89
CA LYS A 121 -10.96 -12.60 -11.24
C LYS A 121 -11.16 -11.51 -12.32
N LYS A 122 -12.14 -10.61 -12.14
CA LYS A 122 -12.42 -9.52 -13.11
C LYS A 122 -11.24 -8.55 -13.24
N LEU A 123 -10.59 -8.19 -12.13
CA LEU A 123 -9.45 -7.28 -12.12
C LEU A 123 -8.24 -7.90 -12.83
N LYS A 124 -7.97 -9.19 -12.60
CA LYS A 124 -6.89 -9.94 -13.29
C LYS A 124 -7.16 -10.08 -14.79
N MET A 125 -8.39 -10.38 -15.19
CA MET A 125 -8.78 -10.40 -16.61
C MET A 125 -8.55 -9.01 -17.27
N ASN A 126 -8.65 -7.94 -16.51
CA ASN A 126 -8.37 -6.57 -16.95
C ASN A 126 -6.86 -6.21 -16.89
N LYS A 127 -5.98 -7.22 -16.68
CA LYS A 127 -4.51 -7.12 -16.63
C LYS A 127 -3.96 -6.32 -15.44
N SER A 128 -4.71 -6.17 -14.37
CA SER A 128 -4.20 -5.61 -13.12
C SER A 128 -3.65 -6.72 -12.24
N ARG A 129 -2.46 -6.51 -11.63
CA ARG A 129 -1.95 -7.35 -10.53
C ARG A 129 -2.74 -7.02 -9.26
N VAL A 130 -3.26 -8.03 -8.58
CA VAL A 130 -4.16 -7.84 -7.43
C VAL A 130 -3.49 -8.27 -6.13
N SER A 131 -3.43 -7.36 -5.18
CA SER A 131 -2.97 -7.55 -3.80
C SER A 131 -4.14 -7.45 -2.82
N LEU A 132 -4.02 -8.14 -1.69
CA LEU A 132 -4.93 -8.03 -0.55
C LEU A 132 -4.18 -7.51 0.66
N PHE A 133 -4.65 -6.41 1.26
CA PHE A 133 -4.10 -5.85 2.49
C PHE A 133 -4.64 -6.62 3.71
N ILE A 134 -3.80 -7.41 4.35
CA ILE A 134 -4.21 -8.37 5.38
C ILE A 134 -3.35 -8.30 6.64
N GLU A 135 -3.90 -8.76 7.77
CA GLU A 135 -3.13 -9.00 8.98
C GLU A 135 -2.11 -10.14 8.78
N PRO A 136 -0.99 -10.15 9.52
CA PRO A 136 -0.02 -11.24 9.51
C PRO A 136 -0.60 -12.52 10.17
N ASN A 137 -1.68 -13.04 9.60
CA ASN A 137 -2.43 -14.20 10.05
C ASN A 137 -2.31 -15.33 9.02
N LEU A 138 -1.80 -16.49 9.44
CA LEU A 138 -1.52 -17.61 8.54
C LEU A 138 -2.78 -18.16 7.84
N ARG A 139 -3.97 -18.06 8.48
CA ARG A 139 -5.23 -18.47 7.86
C ARG A 139 -5.65 -17.53 6.75
N ASP A 140 -5.48 -16.23 6.95
CA ASP A 140 -5.84 -15.21 5.95
C ASP A 140 -4.88 -15.25 4.75
N ILE A 141 -3.59 -15.59 4.96
CA ILE A 141 -2.63 -15.78 3.88
C ILE A 141 -3.02 -17.00 3.00
N LYS A 142 -3.41 -18.13 3.60
CA LYS A 142 -3.93 -19.28 2.85
C LYS A 142 -5.18 -18.92 2.07
N LEU A 143 -6.11 -18.19 2.70
CA LEU A 143 -7.33 -17.75 2.04
C LEU A 143 -7.05 -16.76 0.90
N ALA A 144 -6.05 -15.89 1.01
CA ALA A 144 -5.63 -15.02 -0.09
C ALA A 144 -5.15 -15.84 -1.31
N LYS A 145 -4.45 -16.96 -1.08
CA LYS A 145 -4.08 -17.91 -2.16
C LYS A 145 -5.30 -18.56 -2.78
N ASP A 146 -6.26 -19.04 -1.98
CA ASP A 146 -7.50 -19.67 -2.45
C ASP A 146 -8.38 -18.70 -3.25
N LEU A 147 -8.32 -17.40 -2.92
CA LEU A 147 -8.96 -16.32 -3.65
C LEU A 147 -8.23 -15.98 -4.96
N GLN A 148 -7.08 -16.60 -5.23
CA GLN A 148 -6.25 -16.38 -6.42
C GLN A 148 -5.68 -14.96 -6.53
N ALA A 149 -5.39 -14.31 -5.40
CA ALA A 149 -4.61 -13.08 -5.38
C ALA A 149 -3.19 -13.32 -5.93
N ASP A 150 -2.59 -12.31 -6.55
CA ASP A 150 -1.20 -12.36 -7.01
C ASP A 150 -0.23 -12.01 -5.88
N CYS A 151 -0.67 -11.10 -5.01
CA CYS A 151 0.13 -10.55 -3.93
C CYS A 151 -0.68 -10.48 -2.64
N ILE A 152 0.05 -10.32 -1.54
CA ILE A 152 -0.49 -9.86 -0.26
C ILE A 152 0.34 -8.67 0.23
N GLU A 153 -0.32 -7.69 0.83
CA GLU A 153 0.35 -6.64 1.59
C GLU A 153 0.06 -6.86 3.07
N ILE A 154 1.11 -7.17 3.81
CA ILE A 154 1.01 -7.45 5.24
C ILE A 154 0.98 -6.15 6.03
N HIS A 155 -0.05 -5.99 6.87
CA HIS A 155 -0.22 -4.87 7.77
C HIS A 155 0.88 -4.85 8.85
N THR A 156 1.70 -3.79 8.87
CA THR A 156 2.83 -3.65 9.80
C THR A 156 2.59 -2.65 10.93
N GLY A 157 1.41 -2.07 11.03
CA GLY A 157 1.09 -0.98 11.97
C GLY A 157 1.38 -1.33 13.43
N LYS A 158 0.98 -2.51 13.88
CA LYS A 158 1.26 -2.96 15.26
C LYS A 158 2.76 -3.06 15.54
N PHE A 159 3.54 -3.62 14.62
CA PHE A 159 4.99 -3.70 14.73
C PHE A 159 5.62 -2.31 14.80
N CYS A 160 5.20 -1.42 13.91
CA CYS A 160 5.70 -0.03 13.85
C CYS A 160 5.36 0.74 15.13
N ASN A 161 4.15 0.59 15.65
CA ASN A 161 3.70 1.22 16.91
C ASN A 161 4.50 0.75 18.12
N LEU A 162 4.88 -0.54 18.17
CA LEU A 162 5.76 -1.03 19.23
C LEU A 162 7.13 -0.37 19.22
N ILE A 163 7.71 -0.17 18.02
CA ILE A 163 9.00 0.51 17.85
C ILE A 163 8.89 1.99 18.26
N ILE A 164 7.89 2.71 17.74
CA ILE A 164 7.68 4.13 18.05
C ILE A 164 7.54 4.34 19.57
N ASN A 165 6.82 3.45 20.24
CA ASN A 165 6.60 3.51 21.69
C ASN A 165 7.72 2.86 22.51
N LYS A 166 8.87 2.51 21.88
CA LYS A 166 10.02 1.86 22.53
C LYS A 166 9.66 0.59 23.33
N LYS A 167 8.65 -0.16 22.85
CA LYS A 167 8.23 -1.44 23.42
C LYS A 167 8.88 -2.61 22.69
N SER A 168 8.93 -3.77 23.35
CA SER A 168 9.44 -4.99 22.72
C SER A 168 8.59 -5.39 21.52
N TYR A 169 9.22 -5.50 20.36
CA TYR A 169 8.59 -5.89 19.09
C TYR A 169 8.93 -7.33 18.67
N VAL A 170 9.71 -8.07 19.47
CA VAL A 170 10.26 -9.40 19.09
C VAL A 170 9.16 -10.39 18.72
N ALA A 171 8.07 -10.45 19.50
CA ALA A 171 6.96 -11.37 19.22
C ALA A 171 6.27 -11.03 17.89
N GLU A 172 6.03 -9.73 17.63
CA GLU A 172 5.39 -9.29 16.38
C GLU A 172 6.33 -9.47 15.17
N PHE A 173 7.63 -9.25 15.34
CA PHE A 173 8.63 -9.54 14.30
C PHE A 173 8.64 -11.03 13.92
N LYS A 174 8.61 -11.95 14.90
CA LYS A 174 8.50 -13.37 14.65
C LYS A 174 7.19 -13.74 13.92
N LYS A 175 6.09 -13.10 14.29
CA LYS A 175 4.78 -13.30 13.64
C LYS A 175 4.82 -12.83 12.17
N LEU A 176 5.37 -11.64 11.91
CA LEU A 176 5.57 -11.13 10.56
C LEU A 176 6.46 -12.05 9.72
N THR A 177 7.59 -12.51 10.28
CA THR A 177 8.50 -13.44 9.60
C THR A 177 7.79 -14.74 9.18
N LYS A 178 7.01 -15.35 10.09
CA LYS A 178 6.23 -16.57 9.75
C LYS A 178 5.19 -16.29 8.64
N ALA A 179 4.53 -15.15 8.69
CA ALA A 179 3.54 -14.75 7.70
C ALA A 179 4.19 -14.54 6.31
N ILE A 180 5.33 -13.85 6.28
CA ILE A 180 6.07 -13.58 5.04
C ILE A 180 6.56 -14.90 4.41
N ASN A 181 7.14 -15.80 5.22
CA ASN A 181 7.62 -17.10 4.74
C ASN A 181 6.47 -17.90 4.12
N LEU A 182 5.35 -18.04 4.84
CA LEU A 182 4.18 -18.76 4.31
C LEU A 182 3.66 -18.14 3.01
N GLY A 183 3.60 -16.81 2.91
CA GLY A 183 3.18 -16.14 1.68
C GLY A 183 4.08 -16.52 0.50
N ASN A 184 5.39 -16.49 0.70
CA ASN A 184 6.37 -16.91 -0.33
C ASN A 184 6.26 -18.40 -0.68
N GLU A 185 6.12 -19.30 0.31
CA GLU A 185 5.94 -20.74 0.12
C GLU A 185 4.70 -21.06 -0.74
N LEU A 186 3.63 -20.28 -0.55
CA LEU A 186 2.40 -20.39 -1.34
C LEU A 186 2.51 -19.72 -2.73
N GLY A 187 3.65 -19.12 -3.07
CA GLY A 187 3.85 -18.44 -4.34
C GLY A 187 3.10 -17.10 -4.47
N LEU A 188 2.79 -16.45 -3.34
CA LEU A 188 2.30 -15.08 -3.32
C LEU A 188 3.47 -14.09 -3.29
N GLU A 189 3.39 -13.00 -4.03
CA GLU A 189 4.34 -11.91 -3.86
C GLU A 189 3.99 -11.14 -2.57
N VAL A 190 4.95 -11.03 -1.65
CA VAL A 190 4.70 -10.44 -0.33
C VAL A 190 5.21 -9.01 -0.27
N HIS A 191 4.29 -8.10 0.03
CA HIS A 191 4.57 -6.70 0.33
C HIS A 191 4.33 -6.43 1.82
N ALA A 192 4.81 -5.28 2.30
CA ALA A 192 4.53 -4.81 3.65
C ALA A 192 4.25 -3.30 3.63
N GLY A 193 3.29 -2.88 4.42
CA GLY A 193 2.88 -1.48 4.46
C GLY A 193 2.16 -1.11 5.75
N HIS A 194 1.88 0.16 5.87
CA HIS A 194 1.25 0.85 6.99
C HIS A 194 2.16 1.05 8.21
N GLY A 195 2.36 2.31 8.57
CA GLY A 195 3.10 2.73 9.76
C GLY A 195 4.64 2.71 9.62
N LEU A 196 5.18 2.34 8.46
CA LEU A 196 6.62 2.23 8.25
C LEU A 196 7.34 3.57 8.41
N THR A 197 8.35 3.57 9.31
CA THR A 197 9.33 4.63 9.52
C THR A 197 10.69 4.20 8.98
N TYR A 198 11.71 5.06 9.06
CA TYR A 198 13.08 4.67 8.71
C TYR A 198 13.58 3.49 9.53
N GLU A 199 13.31 3.49 10.84
CA GLU A 199 13.76 2.44 11.74
C GLU A 199 13.06 1.12 11.47
N SER A 200 11.72 1.14 11.43
CA SER A 200 10.93 -0.09 11.18
C SER A 200 11.20 -0.68 9.81
N ALA A 201 11.35 0.13 8.76
CA ALA A 201 11.72 -0.31 7.43
C ALA A 201 13.11 -0.97 7.41
N LYS A 202 14.11 -0.38 8.12
CA LYS A 202 15.45 -0.96 8.28
C LYS A 202 15.42 -2.32 8.97
N ILE A 203 14.59 -2.49 10.00
CA ILE A 203 14.47 -3.76 10.71
C ILE A 203 13.79 -4.81 9.83
N LEU A 204 12.66 -4.46 9.20
CA LEU A 204 11.89 -5.37 8.34
C LEU A 204 12.64 -5.75 7.06
N SER A 205 13.51 -4.89 6.52
CA SER A 205 14.31 -5.22 5.33
C SER A 205 15.29 -6.39 5.53
N ARG A 206 15.49 -6.81 6.78
CA ARG A 206 16.30 -8.01 7.11
C ARG A 206 15.52 -9.32 6.89
N ILE A 207 14.18 -9.26 6.77
CA ILE A 207 13.38 -10.45 6.49
C ILE A 207 13.44 -10.71 4.98
N THR A 208 14.02 -11.87 4.63
CA THR A 208 14.04 -12.31 3.24
C THR A 208 12.64 -12.61 2.74
N GLY A 209 12.33 -12.21 1.50
CA GLY A 209 11.05 -12.54 0.86
C GLY A 209 10.06 -11.37 0.76
N ILE A 210 10.29 -10.26 1.44
CA ILE A 210 9.53 -9.01 1.17
C ILE A 210 10.00 -8.44 -0.17
N LYS A 211 9.06 -8.18 -1.07
CA LYS A 211 9.33 -7.66 -2.41
C LYS A 211 9.09 -6.16 -2.56
N GLU A 212 8.21 -5.58 -1.74
CA GLU A 212 7.84 -4.17 -1.82
C GLU A 212 7.46 -3.62 -0.44
N PHE A 213 7.87 -2.38 -0.16
CA PHE A 213 7.33 -1.57 0.93
C PHE A 213 6.46 -0.47 0.35
N ASN A 214 5.22 -0.35 0.84
CA ASN A 214 4.33 0.78 0.55
C ASN A 214 4.36 1.77 1.74
N ILE A 215 4.86 2.99 1.50
CA ILE A 215 5.13 3.97 2.55
C ILE A 215 4.45 5.28 2.21
N GLY A 216 3.58 5.77 3.11
CA GLY A 216 2.80 6.99 2.93
C GLY A 216 3.02 8.01 4.02
N HIS A 217 2.26 7.92 5.12
CA HIS A 217 2.16 8.96 6.14
C HIS A 217 3.51 9.49 6.63
N PHE A 218 4.39 8.61 7.11
CA PHE A 218 5.72 9.00 7.60
C PHE A 218 6.57 9.63 6.48
N LEU A 219 6.53 9.09 5.27
CA LEU A 219 7.31 9.60 4.14
C LEU A 219 6.89 11.04 3.79
N ILE A 220 5.59 11.33 3.74
CA ILE A 220 5.08 12.68 3.46
C ILE A 220 5.34 13.61 4.64
N GLY A 221 5.16 13.15 5.90
CA GLY A 221 5.47 13.93 7.09
C GLY A 221 6.93 14.38 7.14
N GLU A 222 7.88 13.46 6.96
CA GLU A 222 9.32 13.79 6.90
C GLU A 222 9.66 14.72 5.72
N SER A 223 8.88 14.62 4.64
CA SER A 223 9.09 15.48 3.45
C SER A 223 8.78 16.95 3.70
N ILE A 224 8.03 17.29 4.73
CA ILE A 224 7.78 18.67 5.15
C ILE A 224 9.10 19.36 5.57
N PHE A 225 10.00 18.62 6.22
CA PHE A 225 11.27 19.13 6.71
C PHE A 225 12.42 18.89 5.72
N ASP A 226 12.49 17.70 5.14
CA ASP A 226 13.62 17.26 4.30
C ASP A 226 13.39 17.48 2.80
N GLY A 227 12.14 17.65 2.37
CA GLY A 227 11.72 17.60 0.97
C GLY A 227 11.57 16.18 0.46
N LEU A 228 10.55 15.95 -0.40
CA LEU A 228 10.14 14.63 -0.87
C LEU A 228 11.28 13.84 -1.55
N ALA A 229 12.09 14.50 -2.37
CA ALA A 229 13.20 13.87 -3.06
C ALA A 229 14.26 13.28 -2.10
N LYS A 230 14.62 14.03 -1.05
CA LYS A 230 15.61 13.60 -0.07
C LYS A 230 15.08 12.45 0.79
N THR A 231 13.80 12.53 1.18
CA THR A 231 13.12 11.48 1.96
C THR A 231 13.06 10.15 1.19
N ILE A 232 12.68 10.18 -0.09
CA ILE A 232 12.68 9.00 -0.95
C ILE A 232 14.10 8.40 -1.06
N LYS A 233 15.11 9.23 -1.32
CA LYS A 233 16.51 8.76 -1.40
C LYS A 233 16.97 8.11 -0.09
N LYS A 234 16.53 8.62 1.07
CA LYS A 234 16.86 8.06 2.38
C LYS A 234 16.23 6.66 2.55
N PHE A 235 14.95 6.48 2.21
CA PHE A 235 14.32 5.15 2.20
C PHE A 235 15.04 4.19 1.25
N ARG A 236 15.36 4.63 0.04
CA ARG A 236 16.10 3.80 -0.95
C ARG A 236 17.46 3.31 -0.45
N LYS A 237 18.14 4.06 0.41
CA LYS A 237 19.39 3.64 1.05
C LYS A 237 19.16 2.60 2.14
N ILE A 238 18.02 2.67 2.83
CA ILE A 238 17.67 1.80 3.97
C ILE A 238 17.21 0.42 3.51
N ILE A 239 16.43 0.34 2.43
CA ILE A 239 15.76 -0.87 1.94
C ILE A 239 16.54 -1.58 0.80
N LYS A 240 17.85 -1.52 0.84
CA LYS A 240 18.74 -2.13 -0.18
C LYS A 240 18.62 -3.64 -0.22
#